data_ff5067e7401c253a03bad82603db75f4
#
_entry.id   ff5067e7401c253a03bad82603db75f4
#
_cell.length_a   1.000
_cell.length_b   1.000
_cell.length_c   1.000
_cell.angle_alpha   90.00
_cell.angle_beta   90.00
_cell.angle_gamma   90.00
#
_symmetry.space_group_name_H-M   'P 1'
#
loop_
_entity.id
_entity.type
_entity.pdbx_description
1 polymer ?
#
loop_
_entity_poly.entity_id
_entity_poly.type
_entity_poly.pdbx_seq_one_letter_code
_entity_poly.pdbx_strand_id
1 'polypeptide(L)'
;MRSLKELQDHIFTIPRDSMLYHISRNHVSRWLSARAIFPVSAFLKHITWHKLQDVDAHRQIIFDAIVQYRHMKNIGTVAVLDRLKFDAYSHFARIGEGSLGGKGRGLAFLDNIIKAHEELHQYDNVDVCIPMTLVLCTDIFDQFMENNDLYPIALSDAPDDEILQAFLKAQLPESLRSDCEIFINATECPIAIRSSSLLEDSHYQPFAGVYST
;
A
#
# COMPACT_ATOMS: atom_id res chain seq x y z
N MET A 1 -15.13 -16.72 -7.89
CA MET A 1 -14.14 -15.66 -7.65
C MET A 1 -14.50 -14.42 -8.41
N ARG A 2 -14.58 -13.27 -7.71
CA ARG A 2 -15.08 -12.00 -8.26
C ARG A 2 -13.92 -11.03 -8.55
N SER A 3 -12.81 -11.12 -7.83
CA SER A 3 -11.65 -10.22 -7.97
C SER A 3 -10.32 -10.98 -8.03
N LEU A 4 -9.24 -10.27 -8.45
CA LEU A 4 -7.89 -10.80 -8.46
C LEU A 4 -7.37 -11.06 -7.04
N LYS A 5 -7.69 -10.15 -6.10
CA LYS A 5 -7.37 -10.31 -4.69
C LYS A 5 -8.05 -11.55 -4.09
N GLU A 6 -9.34 -11.75 -4.36
CA GLU A 6 -10.05 -12.96 -3.90
C GLU A 6 -9.41 -14.25 -4.42
N LEU A 7 -8.93 -14.26 -5.67
CA LEU A 7 -8.18 -15.39 -6.20
C LEU A 7 -6.86 -15.60 -5.45
N GLN A 8 -6.12 -14.53 -5.19
CA GLN A 8 -4.87 -14.56 -4.43
C GLN A 8 -5.08 -15.10 -3.01
N ASP A 9 -6.06 -14.58 -2.29
CA ASP A 9 -6.35 -14.94 -0.90
C ASP A 9 -6.78 -16.43 -0.74
N HIS A 10 -7.45 -16.97 -1.75
CA HIS A 10 -8.02 -18.32 -1.68
C HIS A 10 -7.27 -19.40 -2.47
N ILE A 11 -6.22 -19.04 -3.22
CA ILE A 11 -5.59 -19.98 -4.16
C ILE A 11 -5.07 -21.27 -3.48
N PHE A 12 -4.55 -21.14 -2.26
CA PHE A 12 -4.04 -22.29 -1.49
C PHE A 12 -5.13 -23.12 -0.82
N THR A 13 -6.36 -22.59 -0.69
CA THR A 13 -7.51 -23.27 -0.10
C THR A 13 -8.42 -23.94 -1.14
N ILE A 14 -8.20 -23.70 -2.43
CA ILE A 14 -8.96 -24.36 -3.50
C ILE A 14 -8.70 -25.86 -3.45
N PRO A 15 -9.74 -26.74 -3.48
CA PRO A 15 -9.54 -28.18 -3.52
C PRO A 15 -8.66 -28.63 -4.70
N ARG A 16 -7.78 -29.62 -4.45
CA ARG A 16 -6.78 -30.10 -5.42
C ARG A 16 -7.40 -30.42 -6.78
N ASP A 17 -8.46 -31.20 -6.79
CA ASP A 17 -9.09 -31.68 -8.03
C ASP A 17 -9.72 -30.53 -8.81
N SER A 18 -10.31 -29.57 -8.11
CA SER A 18 -10.83 -28.34 -8.71
C SER A 18 -9.72 -27.52 -9.35
N MET A 19 -8.59 -27.37 -8.66
CA MET A 19 -7.43 -26.63 -9.17
C MET A 19 -6.88 -27.28 -10.45
N LEU A 20 -6.64 -28.58 -10.43
CA LEU A 20 -6.19 -29.35 -11.60
C LEU A 20 -7.17 -29.26 -12.77
N TYR A 21 -8.48 -29.38 -12.50
CA TYR A 21 -9.52 -29.24 -13.51
C TYR A 21 -9.47 -27.89 -14.21
N HIS A 22 -9.32 -26.80 -13.46
CA HIS A 22 -9.32 -25.46 -14.02
C HIS A 22 -8.01 -25.13 -14.75
N ILE A 23 -6.87 -25.56 -14.23
CA ILE A 23 -5.56 -25.34 -14.84
C ILE A 23 -5.45 -26.12 -16.17
N SER A 24 -5.80 -27.41 -16.18
CA SER A 24 -5.68 -28.24 -17.39
C SER A 24 -6.51 -27.76 -18.57
N ARG A 25 -7.53 -26.96 -18.32
CA ARG A 25 -8.42 -26.36 -19.33
C ARG A 25 -8.17 -24.88 -19.60
N ASN A 26 -7.09 -24.32 -19.05
CA ASN A 26 -6.75 -22.90 -19.16
C ASN A 26 -7.87 -21.95 -18.68
N HIS A 27 -8.69 -22.40 -17.72
CA HIS A 27 -9.78 -21.55 -17.22
C HIS A 27 -9.28 -20.33 -16.48
N VAL A 28 -8.17 -20.45 -15.74
CA VAL A 28 -7.56 -19.32 -15.01
C VAL A 28 -7.09 -18.23 -15.98
N SER A 29 -6.34 -18.61 -17.02
CA SER A 29 -5.87 -17.61 -18.02
C SER A 29 -7.03 -16.97 -18.79
N ARG A 30 -8.07 -17.73 -19.16
CA ARG A 30 -9.28 -17.19 -19.80
C ARG A 30 -10.03 -16.22 -18.89
N TRP A 31 -10.17 -16.58 -17.61
CA TRP A 31 -10.79 -15.73 -16.60
C TRP A 31 -10.05 -14.40 -16.41
N LEU A 32 -8.72 -14.43 -16.42
CA LEU A 32 -7.86 -13.24 -16.38
C LEU A 32 -8.00 -12.39 -17.66
N SER A 33 -8.01 -13.03 -18.83
CA SER A 33 -8.23 -12.32 -20.11
C SER A 33 -9.58 -11.60 -20.16
N ALA A 34 -10.65 -12.24 -19.68
CA ALA A 34 -11.97 -11.63 -19.63
C ALA A 34 -12.04 -10.39 -18.71
N ARG A 35 -11.03 -10.20 -17.85
CA ARG A 35 -10.87 -9.04 -16.95
C ARG A 35 -9.78 -8.07 -17.40
N ALA A 36 -9.34 -8.19 -18.65
CA ALA A 36 -8.26 -7.39 -19.23
C ALA A 36 -6.91 -7.47 -18.46
N ILE A 37 -6.67 -8.57 -17.72
CA ILE A 37 -5.42 -8.85 -17.02
C ILE A 37 -4.51 -9.66 -17.97
N PHE A 38 -4.22 -9.05 -19.12
CA PHE A 38 -3.52 -9.70 -20.23
C PHE A 38 -2.09 -10.18 -19.91
N PRO A 39 -1.24 -9.44 -19.17
CA PRO A 39 0.11 -9.88 -18.87
C PRO A 39 0.14 -11.22 -18.12
N VAL A 40 -0.62 -11.34 -17.04
CA VAL A 40 -0.70 -12.58 -16.25
C VAL A 40 -1.36 -13.69 -17.07
N SER A 41 -2.41 -13.37 -17.81
CA SER A 41 -3.07 -14.36 -18.67
C SER A 41 -2.12 -14.93 -19.71
N ALA A 42 -1.34 -14.10 -20.39
CA ALA A 42 -0.36 -14.51 -21.39
C ALA A 42 0.72 -15.38 -20.76
N PHE A 43 1.29 -14.97 -19.63
CA PHE A 43 2.28 -15.74 -18.89
C PHE A 43 1.74 -17.14 -18.53
N LEU A 44 0.59 -17.24 -17.88
CA LEU A 44 0.01 -18.51 -17.45
C LEU A 44 -0.39 -19.42 -18.61
N LYS A 45 -0.74 -18.85 -19.79
CA LYS A 45 -1.08 -19.63 -20.97
C LYS A 45 0.09 -20.42 -21.54
N HIS A 46 1.32 -19.92 -21.36
CA HIS A 46 2.54 -20.55 -21.88
C HIS A 46 3.15 -21.59 -20.94
N ILE A 47 2.63 -21.70 -19.71
CA ILE A 47 3.15 -22.68 -18.75
C ILE A 47 2.71 -24.09 -19.15
N THR A 48 3.67 -25.00 -19.14
CA THR A 48 3.45 -26.41 -19.43
C THR A 48 3.06 -27.15 -18.15
N TRP A 49 1.82 -26.97 -17.71
CA TRP A 49 1.29 -27.46 -16.43
C TRP A 49 1.48 -28.96 -16.19
N HIS A 50 1.37 -29.79 -17.22
CA HIS A 50 1.52 -31.25 -17.12
C HIS A 50 2.95 -31.71 -16.76
N LYS A 51 3.94 -30.83 -16.86
CA LYS A 51 5.32 -31.13 -16.42
C LYS A 51 5.52 -30.90 -14.93
N LEU A 52 4.61 -30.19 -14.29
CA LEU A 52 4.63 -29.92 -12.87
C LEU A 52 3.74 -30.94 -12.15
N GLN A 53 4.33 -31.86 -11.41
CA GLN A 53 3.59 -32.93 -10.73
C GLN A 53 2.91 -32.45 -9.44
N ASP A 54 3.34 -31.32 -8.88
CA ASP A 54 2.85 -30.78 -7.63
C ASP A 54 1.83 -29.67 -7.85
N VAL A 55 0.64 -29.83 -7.25
CA VAL A 55 -0.43 -28.81 -7.31
C VAL A 55 -0.06 -27.54 -6.53
N ASP A 56 0.74 -27.68 -5.47
CA ASP A 56 1.16 -26.52 -4.69
C ASP A 56 2.17 -25.67 -5.48
N ALA A 57 2.99 -26.27 -6.32
CA ALA A 57 3.81 -25.54 -7.28
C ALA A 57 2.95 -24.77 -8.30
N HIS A 58 1.83 -25.35 -8.76
CA HIS A 58 0.88 -24.61 -9.63
C HIS A 58 0.26 -23.41 -8.92
N ARG A 59 -0.14 -23.57 -7.65
CA ARG A 59 -0.70 -22.49 -6.83
C ARG A 59 0.30 -21.37 -6.65
N GLN A 60 1.54 -21.72 -6.30
CA GLN A 60 2.61 -20.76 -6.08
C GLN A 60 2.89 -19.94 -7.35
N ILE A 61 3.02 -20.57 -8.51
CA ILE A 61 3.26 -19.86 -9.77
C ILE A 61 2.14 -18.85 -10.08
N ILE A 62 0.88 -19.24 -9.87
CA ILE A 62 -0.25 -18.35 -10.11
C ILE A 62 -0.27 -17.21 -9.07
N PHE A 63 -0.01 -17.52 -7.80
CA PHE A 63 0.08 -16.56 -6.72
C PHE A 63 1.16 -15.51 -7.01
N ASP A 64 2.39 -15.94 -7.32
CA ASP A 64 3.52 -15.07 -7.61
C ASP A 64 3.26 -14.16 -8.82
N ALA A 65 2.67 -14.72 -9.88
CA ALA A 65 2.31 -13.94 -11.07
C ALA A 65 1.24 -12.87 -10.76
N ILE A 66 0.29 -13.16 -9.87
CA ILE A 66 -0.72 -12.19 -9.42
C ILE A 66 -0.07 -11.11 -8.56
N VAL A 67 0.76 -11.48 -7.59
CA VAL A 67 1.49 -10.54 -6.72
C VAL A 67 2.33 -9.60 -7.57
N GLN A 68 3.15 -10.16 -8.46
CA GLN A 68 4.02 -9.37 -9.35
C GLN A 68 3.22 -8.39 -10.22
N TYR A 69 2.10 -8.83 -10.79
CA TYR A 69 1.21 -7.96 -11.57
C TYR A 69 0.61 -6.83 -10.73
N ARG A 70 0.19 -7.12 -9.50
CA ARG A 70 -0.36 -6.10 -8.58
C ARG A 70 0.71 -5.08 -8.21
N HIS A 71 1.94 -5.52 -7.93
CA HIS A 71 3.08 -4.63 -7.72
C HIS A 71 3.34 -3.73 -8.93
N MET A 72 3.40 -4.30 -10.13
CA MET A 72 3.61 -3.53 -11.37
C MET A 72 2.51 -2.50 -11.63
N LYS A 73 1.24 -2.84 -11.35
CA LYS A 73 0.11 -1.90 -11.51
C LYS A 73 0.14 -0.74 -10.53
N ASN A 74 0.75 -0.92 -9.37
CA ASN A 74 0.88 0.11 -8.34
C ASN A 74 2.15 0.98 -8.54
N ILE A 75 2.92 0.73 -9.61
CA ILE A 75 4.06 1.58 -9.96
C ILE A 75 3.55 2.99 -10.30
N GLY A 76 4.05 3.98 -9.60
CA GLY A 76 3.79 5.37 -9.87
C GLY A 76 2.47 5.93 -9.39
N THR A 77 1.64 5.12 -8.78
CA THR A 77 0.32 5.55 -8.31
C THR A 77 0.22 5.40 -6.80
N VAL A 78 0.15 6.50 -6.08
CA VAL A 78 -0.27 6.47 -4.68
C VAL A 78 -1.78 6.24 -4.67
N ALA A 79 -2.16 4.99 -4.53
CA ALA A 79 -3.56 4.59 -4.56
C ALA A 79 -4.30 5.11 -3.31
N VAL A 80 -5.56 5.53 -3.47
CA VAL A 80 -6.45 5.73 -2.31
C VAL A 80 -6.64 4.37 -1.63
N LEU A 81 -6.53 4.35 -0.30
CA LEU A 81 -6.73 3.14 0.48
C LEU A 81 -8.14 2.58 0.22
N ASP A 82 -8.21 1.41 -0.36
CA ASP A 82 -9.45 0.65 -0.56
C ASP A 82 -9.47 -0.49 0.45
N ARG A 83 -10.35 -0.40 1.44
CA ARG A 83 -10.46 -1.36 2.55
C ARG A 83 -10.61 -2.81 2.09
N LEU A 84 -11.21 -3.02 0.93
CA LEU A 84 -11.45 -4.35 0.38
C LEU A 84 -10.26 -4.91 -0.42
N LYS A 85 -9.31 -4.04 -0.80
CA LYS A 85 -8.18 -4.40 -1.68
C LYS A 85 -6.83 -4.21 -1.04
N PHE A 86 -6.77 -3.53 0.12
CA PHE A 86 -5.52 -3.31 0.84
C PHE A 86 -5.09 -4.59 1.55
N ASP A 87 -3.82 -4.95 1.44
CA ASP A 87 -3.19 -6.10 2.07
C ASP A 87 -1.67 -5.91 2.15
N ALA A 88 -0.95 -6.93 2.66
CA ALA A 88 0.51 -6.92 2.79
C ALA A 88 1.28 -6.69 1.48
N TYR A 89 0.62 -6.79 0.32
CA TYR A 89 1.22 -6.54 -1.00
C TYR A 89 0.92 -5.13 -1.54
N SER A 90 0.26 -4.28 -0.75
CA SER A 90 -0.05 -2.88 -1.08
C SER A 90 1.01 -1.98 -0.44
N HIS A 91 2.07 -1.62 -1.19
CA HIS A 91 3.23 -0.94 -0.61
C HIS A 91 3.04 0.54 -0.32
N PHE A 92 2.17 1.24 -1.06
CA PHE A 92 1.97 2.68 -0.89
C PHE A 92 0.51 3.05 -1.06
N ALA A 93 -0.09 3.60 -0.02
CA ALA A 93 -1.47 4.07 -0.03
C ALA A 93 -1.61 5.46 0.60
N ARG A 94 -2.72 6.15 0.28
CA ARG A 94 -3.11 7.41 0.91
C ARG A 94 -4.54 7.35 1.42
N ILE A 95 -4.80 8.12 2.46
CA ILE A 95 -6.15 8.43 2.95
C ILE A 95 -6.37 9.91 2.71
N GLY A 96 -7.48 10.27 2.08
CA GLY A 96 -7.83 11.64 1.69
C GLY A 96 -7.46 11.96 0.25
N GLU A 97 -7.85 13.17 -0.18
CA GLU A 97 -7.70 13.69 -1.53
C GLU A 97 -6.73 14.90 -1.60
N GLY A 98 -6.29 15.38 -0.45
CA GLY A 98 -5.39 16.53 -0.33
C GLY A 98 -3.95 16.21 -0.72
N SER A 99 -3.03 17.08 -0.31
CA SER A 99 -1.60 16.92 -0.56
C SER A 99 -0.98 15.83 0.29
N LEU A 100 -0.03 15.07 -0.29
CA LEU A 100 0.78 14.07 0.41
C LEU A 100 1.87 14.67 1.31
N GLY A 101 2.09 15.97 1.20
CA GLY A 101 3.24 16.63 1.85
C GLY A 101 4.58 16.34 1.17
N GLY A 102 5.68 16.81 1.79
CA GLY A 102 7.04 16.69 1.24
C GLY A 102 7.54 15.25 1.23
N LYS A 103 7.59 14.61 2.40
CA LYS A 103 8.09 13.24 2.56
C LYS A 103 7.25 12.21 1.79
N GLY A 104 5.91 12.35 1.83
CA GLY A 104 5.02 11.45 1.09
C GLY A 104 5.28 11.50 -0.42
N ARG A 105 5.44 12.71 -1.00
CA ARG A 105 5.80 12.86 -2.42
C ARG A 105 7.20 12.34 -2.74
N GLY A 106 8.18 12.60 -1.86
CA GLY A 106 9.54 12.09 -2.02
C GLY A 106 9.60 10.57 -2.05
N LEU A 107 8.91 9.90 -1.12
CA LEU A 107 8.83 8.44 -1.08
C LEU A 107 8.13 7.87 -2.31
N ALA A 108 7.02 8.48 -2.77
CA ALA A 108 6.34 8.05 -3.99
C ALA A 108 7.24 8.19 -5.23
N PHE A 109 8.04 9.25 -5.31
CA PHE A 109 9.00 9.44 -6.38
C PHE A 109 10.13 8.41 -6.34
N LEU A 110 10.70 8.13 -5.15
CA LEU A 110 11.73 7.11 -4.97
C LEU A 110 11.21 5.70 -5.32
N ASP A 111 9.98 5.37 -4.94
CA ASP A 111 9.34 4.10 -5.31
C ASP A 111 9.32 3.88 -6.83
N ASN A 112 9.01 4.95 -7.58
CA ASN A 112 9.04 4.92 -9.03
C ASN A 112 10.45 4.71 -9.59
N ILE A 113 11.45 5.41 -9.03
CA ILE A 113 12.85 5.26 -9.45
C ILE A 113 13.31 3.83 -9.20
N ILE A 114 13.13 3.31 -7.99
CA ILE A 114 13.57 1.96 -7.62
C ILE A 114 12.95 0.92 -8.56
N LYS A 115 11.66 1.02 -8.85
CA LYS A 115 10.95 0.09 -9.73
C LYS A 115 11.33 0.22 -11.22
N ALA A 116 11.80 1.40 -11.65
CA ALA A 116 12.24 1.64 -13.02
C ALA A 116 13.68 1.18 -13.28
N HIS A 117 14.47 0.94 -12.25
CA HIS A 117 15.88 0.60 -12.32
C HIS A 117 16.14 -0.86 -11.95
N GLU A 118 16.08 -1.76 -12.97
CA GLU A 118 16.30 -3.20 -12.78
C GLU A 118 17.66 -3.54 -12.17
N GLU A 119 18.67 -2.69 -12.39
CA GLU A 119 20.01 -2.84 -11.81
C GLU A 119 20.04 -2.81 -10.27
N LEU A 120 19.03 -2.22 -9.62
CA LEU A 120 18.92 -2.22 -8.17
C LEU A 120 18.45 -3.56 -7.59
N HIS A 121 17.92 -4.44 -8.44
CA HIS A 121 17.38 -5.75 -8.05
C HIS A 121 18.30 -6.93 -8.40
N GLN A 122 19.52 -6.64 -8.90
CA GLN A 122 20.48 -7.69 -9.32
C GLN A 122 21.42 -8.20 -8.21
N TYR A 123 21.32 -7.64 -7.00
CA TYR A 123 22.20 -8.01 -5.89
C TYR A 123 21.60 -9.17 -5.10
N ASP A 124 22.35 -10.27 -5.02
CA ASP A 124 21.95 -11.41 -4.19
C ASP A 124 21.81 -11.00 -2.73
N ASN A 125 20.69 -11.40 -2.10
CA ASN A 125 20.37 -11.14 -0.69
C ASN A 125 20.20 -9.65 -0.31
N VAL A 126 20.03 -8.76 -1.28
CA VAL A 126 19.70 -7.33 -1.04
C VAL A 126 18.43 -6.99 -1.77
N ASP A 127 17.43 -6.54 -1.01
CA ASP A 127 16.18 -6.00 -1.56
C ASP A 127 16.15 -4.48 -1.36
N VAL A 128 16.11 -3.74 -2.47
CA VAL A 128 16.01 -2.28 -2.47
C VAL A 128 14.56 -1.89 -2.67
N CYS A 129 13.90 -1.51 -1.60
CA CYS A 129 12.46 -1.21 -1.61
C CYS A 129 12.11 0.00 -0.73
N ILE A 130 10.94 0.56 -0.96
CA ILE A 130 10.29 1.48 -0.01
C ILE A 130 9.51 0.63 0.99
N PRO A 131 9.61 0.91 2.30
CA PRO A 131 8.76 0.24 3.28
C PRO A 131 7.28 0.51 2.99
N MET A 132 6.41 -0.40 3.42
CA MET A 132 4.97 -0.18 3.33
C MET A 132 4.59 1.15 3.97
N THR A 133 3.95 2.03 3.21
CA THR A 133 3.71 3.42 3.60
C THR A 133 2.24 3.77 3.45
N LEU A 134 1.68 4.39 4.48
CA LEU A 134 0.36 5.03 4.46
C LEU A 134 0.53 6.53 4.69
N VAL A 135 0.00 7.34 3.78
CA VAL A 135 0.04 8.80 3.89
C VAL A 135 -1.35 9.34 4.22
N LEU A 136 -1.44 10.10 5.30
CA LEU A 136 -2.63 10.92 5.60
C LEU A 136 -2.47 12.25 4.87
N CYS A 137 -3.38 12.54 3.94
CA CYS A 137 -3.37 13.77 3.16
C CYS A 137 -3.76 14.99 4.01
N THR A 138 -3.46 16.19 3.52
CA THR A 138 -3.69 17.44 4.27
C THR A 138 -5.15 17.68 4.64
N ASP A 139 -6.09 17.26 3.80
CA ASP A 139 -7.53 17.35 4.08
C ASP A 139 -7.97 16.53 5.31
N ILE A 140 -7.28 15.44 5.62
CA ILE A 140 -7.51 14.66 6.84
C ILE A 140 -7.04 15.43 8.07
N PHE A 141 -5.92 16.16 7.96
CA PHE A 141 -5.46 17.04 9.02
C PHE A 141 -6.45 18.20 9.25
N ASP A 142 -6.92 18.83 8.17
CA ASP A 142 -7.90 19.91 8.25
C ASP A 142 -9.20 19.42 8.91
N GLN A 143 -9.72 18.25 8.54
CA GLN A 143 -10.87 17.63 9.18
C GLN A 143 -10.65 17.37 10.68
N PHE A 144 -9.48 16.91 11.08
CA PHE A 144 -9.13 16.71 12.48
C PHE A 144 -9.16 18.03 13.26
N MET A 145 -8.56 19.06 12.70
CA MET A 145 -8.53 20.42 13.29
C MET A 145 -9.94 21.01 13.46
N GLU A 146 -10.75 20.91 12.40
CA GLU A 146 -12.13 21.43 12.37
C GLU A 146 -13.06 20.67 13.30
N ASN A 147 -13.02 19.33 13.27
CA ASN A 147 -13.93 18.49 14.09
C ASN A 147 -13.69 18.65 15.58
N ASN A 148 -12.51 19.09 16.00
CA ASN A 148 -12.13 19.27 17.40
C ASN A 148 -11.98 20.75 17.80
N ASP A 149 -12.30 21.69 16.90
CA ASP A 149 -12.16 23.15 17.13
C ASP A 149 -10.76 23.55 17.64
N LEU A 150 -9.71 23.00 17.01
CA LEU A 150 -8.34 23.16 17.48
C LEU A 150 -7.65 24.44 16.96
N TYR A 151 -8.14 25.06 15.89
CA TYR A 151 -7.51 26.26 15.33
C TYR A 151 -7.40 27.41 16.33
N PRO A 152 -8.42 27.73 17.16
CA PRO A 152 -8.31 28.82 18.12
C PRO A 152 -7.16 28.66 19.11
N ILE A 153 -7.00 27.45 19.67
CA ILE A 153 -5.92 27.18 20.63
C ILE A 153 -4.56 27.05 19.95
N ALA A 154 -4.50 26.42 18.75
CA ALA A 154 -3.27 26.24 18.00
C ALA A 154 -2.63 27.57 17.56
N LEU A 155 -3.44 28.62 17.36
CA LEU A 155 -3.01 29.96 16.95
C LEU A 155 -2.98 30.98 18.09
N SER A 156 -3.19 30.53 19.33
CA SER A 156 -3.17 31.40 20.53
C SER A 156 -1.75 31.52 21.09
N ASP A 157 -1.59 32.46 22.03
CA ASP A 157 -0.38 32.61 22.86
C ASP A 157 -0.37 31.66 24.07
N ALA A 158 -1.16 30.57 24.06
CA ALA A 158 -1.20 29.62 25.15
C ALA A 158 0.15 28.87 25.29
N PRO A 159 0.52 28.42 26.49
CA PRO A 159 1.72 27.61 26.68
C PRO A 159 1.68 26.32 25.84
N ASP A 160 2.84 25.87 25.35
CA ASP A 160 2.98 24.66 24.52
C ASP A 160 2.34 23.43 25.16
N ASP A 161 2.47 23.27 26.48
CA ASP A 161 1.86 22.15 27.21
C ASP A 161 0.32 22.17 27.15
N GLU A 162 -0.28 23.35 27.17
CA GLU A 162 -1.74 23.49 27.08
C GLU A 162 -2.22 23.16 25.68
N ILE A 163 -1.53 23.65 24.65
CA ILE A 163 -1.79 23.31 23.24
C ILE A 163 -1.64 21.81 23.05
N LEU A 164 -0.55 21.21 23.51
CA LEU A 164 -0.32 19.76 23.41
C LEU A 164 -1.45 18.95 24.06
N GLN A 165 -1.90 19.33 25.26
CA GLN A 165 -2.99 18.66 25.95
C GLN A 165 -4.33 18.74 25.20
N ALA A 166 -4.59 19.85 24.51
CA ALA A 166 -5.77 19.98 23.66
C ALA A 166 -5.72 18.99 22.48
N PHE A 167 -4.60 18.91 21.80
CA PHE A 167 -4.40 17.94 20.70
C PHE A 167 -4.46 16.48 21.16
N LEU A 168 -3.88 16.15 22.31
CA LEU A 168 -3.93 14.77 22.85
C LEU A 168 -5.35 14.34 23.30
N LYS A 169 -6.22 15.28 23.66
CA LYS A 169 -7.62 14.99 23.99
C LYS A 169 -8.53 14.92 22.77
N ALA A 170 -8.07 15.44 21.64
CA ALA A 170 -8.83 15.46 20.40
C ALA A 170 -9.07 14.05 19.87
N GLN A 171 -10.19 13.85 19.21
CA GLN A 171 -10.60 12.56 18.69
C GLN A 171 -10.36 12.46 17.19
N LEU A 172 -9.77 11.35 16.78
CA LEU A 172 -9.65 11.01 15.36
C LEU A 172 -11.03 10.67 14.77
N PRO A 173 -11.29 11.05 13.51
CA PRO A 173 -12.49 10.59 12.80
C PRO A 173 -12.56 9.05 12.81
N GLU A 174 -13.74 8.47 13.05
CA GLU A 174 -13.91 7.01 13.15
C GLU A 174 -13.53 6.30 11.83
N SER A 175 -13.79 6.93 10.69
CA SER A 175 -13.36 6.41 9.39
C SER A 175 -11.84 6.29 9.29
N LEU A 176 -11.10 7.31 9.74
CA LEU A 176 -9.65 7.30 9.77
C LEU A 176 -9.10 6.20 10.68
N ARG A 177 -9.70 6.03 11.86
CA ARG A 177 -9.32 4.99 12.80
C ARG A 177 -9.44 3.60 12.18
N SER A 178 -10.58 3.32 11.54
CA SER A 178 -10.80 2.04 10.85
C SER A 178 -9.82 1.80 9.70
N ASP A 179 -9.45 2.84 8.95
CA ASP A 179 -8.47 2.76 7.86
C ASP A 179 -7.05 2.48 8.38
N CYS A 180 -6.66 3.15 9.48
CA CYS A 180 -5.39 2.89 10.16
C CYS A 180 -5.31 1.46 10.73
N GLU A 181 -6.40 0.94 11.30
CA GLU A 181 -6.47 -0.44 11.81
C GLU A 181 -6.21 -1.46 10.68
N ILE A 182 -6.74 -1.24 9.48
CA ILE A 182 -6.49 -2.10 8.33
C ILE A 182 -4.99 -2.07 7.96
N PHE A 183 -4.38 -0.89 7.93
CA PHE A 183 -2.95 -0.75 7.64
C PHE A 183 -2.09 -1.45 8.69
N ILE A 184 -2.37 -1.23 9.98
CA ILE A 184 -1.65 -1.84 11.09
C ILE A 184 -1.75 -3.38 11.03
N ASN A 185 -2.95 -3.91 10.78
CA ASN A 185 -3.17 -5.35 10.68
C ASN A 185 -2.50 -6.00 9.46
N ALA A 186 -2.26 -5.23 8.40
CA ALA A 186 -1.55 -5.70 7.21
C ALA A 186 -0.02 -5.59 7.35
N THR A 187 0.48 -4.91 8.40
CA THR A 187 1.89 -4.61 8.61
C THR A 187 2.46 -5.53 9.70
N GLU A 188 3.45 -6.35 9.35
CA GLU A 188 4.09 -7.32 10.27
C GLU A 188 5.38 -6.78 10.93
N CYS A 189 5.71 -5.50 10.72
CA CYS A 189 6.93 -4.88 11.23
C CYS A 189 6.61 -3.60 12.04
N PRO A 190 7.56 -3.08 12.84
CA PRO A 190 7.41 -1.81 13.54
C PRO A 190 7.07 -0.67 12.59
N ILE A 191 6.19 0.23 13.02
CA ILE A 191 5.70 1.37 12.23
C ILE A 191 6.32 2.65 12.77
N ALA A 192 6.92 3.46 11.90
CA ALA A 192 7.37 4.82 12.20
C ALA A 192 6.30 5.82 11.76
N ILE A 193 5.84 6.66 12.68
CA ILE A 193 4.91 7.77 12.39
C ILE A 193 5.75 9.04 12.24
N ARG A 194 5.63 9.68 11.07
CA ARG A 194 6.45 10.86 10.72
C ARG A 194 5.59 11.97 10.15
N SER A 195 5.96 13.21 10.45
CA SER A 195 5.37 14.36 9.77
C SER A 195 5.73 14.37 8.28
N SER A 196 4.84 14.91 7.44
CA SER A 196 5.08 15.11 6.00
C SER A 196 4.89 16.59 5.60
N SER A 197 5.15 17.52 6.54
CA SER A 197 5.06 18.96 6.29
C SER A 197 6.05 19.41 5.22
N LEU A 198 5.61 20.30 4.33
CA LEU A 198 6.48 20.95 3.36
C LEU A 198 7.50 21.90 4.02
N LEU A 199 7.19 22.39 5.22
CA LEU A 199 8.07 23.32 5.95
C LEU A 199 9.30 22.62 6.53
N GLU A 200 9.21 21.32 6.84
CA GLU A 200 10.31 20.56 7.43
C GLU A 200 11.53 20.51 6.52
N ASP A 201 11.29 20.36 5.21
CA ASP A 201 12.33 20.26 4.17
C ASP A 201 12.44 21.56 3.34
N SER A 202 12.01 22.71 3.88
CA SER A 202 12.06 24.00 3.18
C SER A 202 13.50 24.43 2.91
N HIS A 203 13.79 24.80 1.67
CA HIS A 203 15.11 25.32 1.27
C HIS A 203 15.45 26.68 1.89
N TYR A 204 14.45 27.50 2.29
CA TYR A 204 14.67 28.84 2.81
C TYR A 204 14.76 28.88 4.34
N GLN A 205 13.92 28.14 5.03
CA GLN A 205 13.90 28.03 6.49
C GLN A 205 13.52 26.59 6.86
N PRO A 206 14.50 25.69 6.97
CA PRO A 206 14.22 24.30 7.33
C PRO A 206 13.85 24.20 8.82
N PHE A 207 12.79 23.48 9.11
CA PHE A 207 12.36 23.13 10.47
C PHE A 207 12.83 21.74 10.88
N ALA A 208 14.05 21.39 10.48
CA ALA A 208 14.64 20.09 10.82
C ALA A 208 14.82 19.95 12.34
N GLY A 209 14.44 18.80 12.89
CA GLY A 209 14.57 18.50 14.32
C GLY A 209 13.48 19.06 15.21
N VAL A 210 12.50 19.77 14.66
CA VAL A 210 11.33 20.28 15.42
C VAL A 210 10.27 19.17 15.59
N TYR A 211 10.18 18.26 14.61
CA TYR A 211 9.20 17.18 14.63
C TYR A 211 9.77 15.90 15.26
N SER A 212 8.99 15.29 16.14
CA SER A 212 9.29 13.97 16.71
C SER A 212 8.86 12.84 15.76
N THR A 213 9.54 11.70 15.87
CA THR A 213 9.21 10.46 15.14
C THR A 213 8.80 9.40 16.14
#